data_f3ccd5065d2ea7fa9bee61eda789b458
#
_entry.id   f3ccd5065d2ea7fa9bee61eda789b458
#
_cell.length_a   1.000
_cell.length_b   1.000
_cell.length_c   1.000
_cell.angle_alpha   90.00
_cell.angle_beta   90.00
_cell.angle_gamma   90.00
#
_symmetry.space_group_name_H-M   'P 1'
#
loop_
_entity.id
_entity.type
_entity.pdbx_description
1 polymer ?
#
loop_
_entity_poly.entity_id
_entity_poly.type
_entity_poly.pdbx_seq_one_letter_code
_entity_poly.pdbx_strand_id
1 'polypeptide(L)'
;MNNLWKILKKYYQLLVDRFKKNGLNKSFVITVLAKFALDFDFIKVLDGFFKEDVIRRDTIGVVYSDEFAESDEGYFGEDKVLFYYGVDDNWHDIITFDELCNYLQIVCDFYVEKHNEEAEVVQRYLQKIKEKYKVK
;
A
#
# COMPACT_ATOMS: atom_id res chain seq x y z
N MET A 1 13.81 -18.43 -18.48
CA MET A 1 12.65 -18.78 -17.71
C MET A 1 12.74 -18.33 -16.24
N ASN A 2 13.83 -18.64 -15.61
CA ASN A 2 14.02 -18.24 -14.21
C ASN A 2 14.47 -16.81 -14.02
N ASN A 3 14.83 -16.11 -15.09
CA ASN A 3 15.36 -14.76 -14.99
C ASN A 3 14.31 -13.75 -14.54
N LEU A 4 13.07 -13.89 -15.04
CA LEU A 4 12.00 -12.98 -14.65
C LEU A 4 11.69 -13.10 -13.16
N TRP A 5 11.61 -14.33 -12.64
CA TRP A 5 11.35 -14.56 -11.22
C TRP A 5 12.46 -13.98 -10.35
N LYS A 6 13.72 -14.16 -10.76
CA LYS A 6 14.88 -13.61 -10.03
C LYS A 6 14.87 -12.07 -10.03
N ILE A 7 14.48 -11.48 -11.16
CA ILE A 7 14.38 -10.02 -11.28
C ILE A 7 13.30 -9.48 -10.36
N LEU A 8 12.12 -10.10 -10.35
CA LEU A 8 11.01 -9.69 -9.48
C LEU A 8 11.39 -9.81 -8.02
N LYS A 9 12.05 -10.90 -7.65
CA LYS A 9 12.52 -11.11 -6.27
C LYS A 9 13.52 -10.04 -5.86
N LYS A 10 14.41 -9.65 -6.76
CA LYS A 10 15.39 -8.60 -6.51
C LYS A 10 14.70 -7.26 -6.29
N TYR A 11 13.74 -6.92 -7.14
CA TYR A 11 12.99 -5.66 -7.00
C TYR A 11 12.18 -5.64 -5.71
N TYR A 12 11.57 -6.76 -5.35
CA TYR A 12 10.84 -6.88 -4.10
C TYR A 12 11.77 -6.54 -2.92
N GLN A 13 12.97 -7.15 -2.89
CA GLN A 13 13.92 -6.92 -1.81
C GLN A 13 14.40 -5.47 -1.77
N LEU A 14 14.66 -4.88 -2.93
CA LEU A 14 15.07 -3.48 -3.01
C LEU A 14 14.00 -2.55 -2.43
N LEU A 15 12.73 -2.83 -2.73
CA LEU A 15 11.63 -2.03 -2.21
C LEU A 15 11.48 -2.20 -0.71
N VAL A 16 11.55 -3.45 -0.21
CA VAL A 16 11.51 -3.73 1.23
C VAL A 16 12.63 -2.95 1.94
N ASP A 17 13.83 -2.99 1.42
CA ASP A 17 14.98 -2.29 2.01
C ASP A 17 14.75 -0.78 2.02
N ARG A 18 14.13 -0.24 0.97
CA ARG A 18 13.83 1.20 0.89
C ARG A 18 12.83 1.63 1.97
N PHE A 19 11.78 0.83 2.19
CA PHE A 19 10.84 1.10 3.28
C PHE A 19 11.57 1.14 4.63
N LYS A 20 12.35 0.12 4.92
CA LYS A 20 13.05 0.00 6.19
C LYS A 20 14.07 1.12 6.40
N LYS A 21 14.76 1.52 5.35
CA LYS A 21 15.73 2.62 5.39
C LYS A 21 15.05 3.94 5.78
N ASN A 22 13.77 4.08 5.47
CA ASN A 22 12.99 5.27 5.79
C ASN A 22 12.20 5.12 7.09
N GLY A 23 12.51 4.12 7.89
CA GLY A 23 11.86 3.90 9.19
C GLY A 23 10.48 3.28 9.12
N LEU A 24 10.10 2.72 7.97
CA LEU A 24 8.81 2.10 7.75
C LEU A 24 8.94 0.60 7.87
N ASN A 25 8.46 0.03 8.98
CA ASN A 25 8.77 -1.35 9.38
C ASN A 25 7.55 -2.27 9.52
N LYS A 26 6.36 -1.82 9.15
CA LYS A 26 5.15 -2.66 9.26
C LYS A 26 5.17 -3.69 8.14
N SER A 27 5.53 -4.93 8.47
CA SER A 27 5.84 -5.96 7.48
C SER A 27 4.65 -6.31 6.58
N PHE A 28 3.42 -6.32 7.10
CA PHE A 28 2.27 -6.63 6.26
C PHE A 28 1.92 -5.48 5.32
N VAL A 29 2.08 -4.23 5.76
CA VAL A 29 1.91 -3.07 4.87
C VAL A 29 2.93 -3.14 3.74
N ILE A 30 4.20 -3.40 4.08
CA ILE A 30 5.29 -3.50 3.10
C ILE A 30 4.99 -4.59 2.07
N THR A 31 4.62 -5.79 2.55
CA THR A 31 4.34 -6.93 1.68
C THR A 31 3.20 -6.62 0.72
N VAL A 32 2.09 -6.07 1.22
CA VAL A 32 0.93 -5.76 0.39
C VAL A 32 1.27 -4.71 -0.66
N LEU A 33 1.92 -3.62 -0.27
CA LEU A 33 2.28 -2.56 -1.20
C LEU A 33 3.29 -3.03 -2.25
N ALA A 34 4.26 -3.85 -1.85
CA ALA A 34 5.21 -4.42 -2.79
C ALA A 34 4.52 -5.30 -3.82
N LYS A 35 3.57 -6.14 -3.39
CA LYS A 35 2.78 -6.95 -4.31
C LYS A 35 1.96 -6.09 -5.26
N PHE A 36 1.34 -5.04 -4.75
CA PHE A 36 0.57 -4.13 -5.60
C PHE A 36 1.44 -3.47 -6.66
N ALA A 37 2.65 -3.06 -6.31
CA ALA A 37 3.55 -2.39 -7.25
C ALA A 37 4.13 -3.35 -8.30
N LEU A 38 4.36 -4.62 -7.94
CA LEU A 38 5.04 -5.57 -8.80
C LEU A 38 4.12 -6.51 -9.57
N ASP A 39 2.97 -6.86 -8.98
CA ASP A 39 2.08 -7.90 -9.52
C ASP A 39 0.70 -7.39 -9.95
N PHE A 40 0.34 -6.17 -9.63
CA PHE A 40 -0.99 -5.60 -9.89
C PHE A 40 -0.91 -4.39 -10.81
N ASP A 41 -2.06 -3.92 -11.26
CA ASP A 41 -2.14 -2.64 -11.98
C ASP A 41 -2.05 -1.51 -10.95
N PHE A 42 -0.85 -0.96 -10.80
CA PHE A 42 -0.56 0.00 -9.73
C PHE A 42 -1.38 1.29 -9.84
N ILE A 43 -1.66 1.75 -11.05
CA ILE A 43 -2.49 2.95 -11.25
C ILE A 43 -3.90 2.71 -10.70
N LYS A 44 -4.48 1.54 -10.96
CA LYS A 44 -5.79 1.17 -10.40
C LYS A 44 -5.74 1.06 -8.88
N VAL A 45 -4.62 0.57 -8.35
CA VAL A 45 -4.45 0.50 -6.89
C VAL A 45 -4.46 1.89 -6.28
N LEU A 46 -3.76 2.85 -6.90
CA LEU A 46 -3.75 4.23 -6.41
C LEU A 46 -5.13 4.87 -6.49
N ASP A 47 -5.86 4.63 -7.57
CA ASP A 47 -7.24 5.10 -7.69
C ASP A 47 -8.10 4.52 -6.56
N GLY A 48 -7.87 3.25 -6.23
CA GLY A 48 -8.55 2.60 -5.11
C GLY A 48 -8.25 3.26 -3.77
N PHE A 49 -7.00 3.60 -3.52
CA PHE A 49 -6.65 4.33 -2.28
C PHE A 49 -7.32 5.70 -2.24
N PHE A 50 -7.39 6.39 -3.36
CA PHE A 50 -8.06 7.68 -3.40
C PHE A 50 -9.56 7.55 -3.10
N LYS A 51 -10.20 6.49 -3.61
CA LYS A 51 -11.64 6.24 -3.42
C LYS A 51 -11.96 5.47 -2.15
N GLU A 52 -10.95 5.02 -1.42
CA GLU A 52 -11.09 4.13 -0.26
C GLU A 52 -11.78 2.80 -0.61
N ASP A 53 -11.45 2.30 -1.78
CA ASP A 53 -11.97 1.05 -2.32
C ASP A 53 -10.83 0.30 -2.99
N VAL A 54 -9.97 -0.30 -2.17
CA VAL A 54 -8.78 -1.02 -2.62
C VAL A 54 -9.10 -2.51 -2.72
N ILE A 55 -8.23 -3.23 -3.41
CA ILE A 55 -8.36 -4.67 -3.61
C ILE A 55 -8.58 -5.40 -2.28
N ARG A 56 -9.57 -6.28 -2.26
CA ARG A 56 -9.89 -7.15 -1.11
C ARG A 56 -10.13 -8.55 -1.64
N ARG A 57 -9.19 -9.44 -1.37
CA ARG A 57 -9.24 -10.85 -1.77
C ARG A 57 -9.06 -11.70 -0.51
N ASP A 58 -9.18 -13.02 -0.66
CA ASP A 58 -9.06 -13.94 0.48
C ASP A 58 -7.73 -13.80 1.22
N THR A 59 -6.64 -13.57 0.50
CA THR A 59 -5.30 -13.60 1.08
C THR A 59 -4.55 -12.27 0.99
N ILE A 60 -5.13 -11.23 0.41
CA ILE A 60 -4.49 -9.92 0.33
C ILE A 60 -5.54 -8.84 0.22
N GLY A 61 -5.38 -7.77 0.97
CA GLY A 61 -6.29 -6.64 0.83
C GLY A 61 -6.03 -5.50 1.79
N VAL A 62 -6.86 -4.47 1.59
CA VAL A 62 -6.81 -3.24 2.38
C VAL A 62 -8.24 -2.90 2.80
N VAL A 63 -8.42 -2.59 4.07
CA VAL A 63 -9.72 -2.28 4.64
C VAL A 63 -9.61 -0.95 5.38
N TYR A 64 -10.56 -0.05 5.13
CA TYR A 64 -10.61 1.23 5.82
C TYR A 64 -11.52 1.14 7.04
N SER A 65 -11.15 1.81 8.13
CA SER A 65 -11.89 1.74 9.39
C SER A 65 -13.30 2.32 9.30
N ASP A 66 -13.54 3.25 8.38
CA ASP A 66 -14.87 3.86 8.23
C ASP A 66 -15.91 2.91 7.61
N GLU A 67 -15.49 1.71 7.19
CA GLU A 67 -16.43 0.66 6.76
C GLU A 67 -17.16 0.06 7.96
N PHE A 68 -16.72 0.34 9.18
CA PHE A 68 -17.29 -0.23 10.41
C PHE A 68 -17.83 0.86 11.31
N ALA A 69 -18.94 0.56 11.99
CA ALA A 69 -19.44 1.41 13.06
C ALA A 69 -18.64 1.10 14.34
N GLU A 70 -18.56 2.07 15.27
CA GLU A 70 -17.85 1.86 16.53
C GLU A 70 -18.33 0.64 17.30
N SER A 71 -19.62 0.31 17.14
CA SER A 71 -20.23 -0.84 17.83
C SER A 71 -19.92 -2.18 17.16
N ASP A 72 -19.33 -2.18 15.96
CA ASP A 72 -19.02 -3.41 15.25
C ASP A 72 -17.81 -4.10 15.88
N GLU A 73 -17.88 -5.43 15.96
CA GLU A 73 -16.80 -6.23 16.54
C GLU A 73 -15.48 -6.05 15.82
N GLY A 74 -15.54 -5.82 14.50
CA GLY A 74 -14.33 -5.65 13.68
C GLY A 74 -13.75 -4.25 13.67
N TYR A 75 -14.34 -3.31 14.42
CA TYR A 75 -13.89 -1.92 14.43
C TYR A 75 -12.47 -1.80 15.01
N PHE A 76 -11.59 -1.11 14.31
CA PHE A 76 -10.18 -0.99 14.73
C PHE A 76 -9.72 0.46 14.92
N GLY A 77 -10.65 1.37 15.13
CA GLY A 77 -10.32 2.77 15.42
C GLY A 77 -10.68 3.71 14.30
N GLU A 78 -10.73 5.01 14.60
CA GLU A 78 -11.08 6.04 13.65
C GLU A 78 -9.88 6.40 12.79
N ASP A 79 -10.11 6.70 11.50
CA ASP A 79 -9.09 7.17 10.55
C ASP A 79 -7.89 6.24 10.45
N LYS A 80 -8.17 4.95 10.30
CA LYS A 80 -7.14 3.91 10.19
C LYS A 80 -7.36 3.05 8.98
N VAL A 81 -6.29 2.40 8.55
CA VAL A 81 -6.28 1.49 7.40
C VAL A 81 -5.63 0.19 7.83
N LEU A 82 -6.26 -0.93 7.51
CA LEU A 82 -5.76 -2.26 7.83
C LEU A 82 -5.28 -2.94 6.55
N PHE A 83 -4.06 -3.45 6.60
CA PHE A 83 -3.46 -4.22 5.51
C PHE A 83 -3.31 -5.67 5.98
N TYR A 84 -3.79 -6.62 5.20
CA TYR A 84 -3.64 -8.04 5.53
C TYR A 84 -3.02 -8.83 4.38
N TYR A 85 -2.27 -9.87 4.74
CA TYR A 85 -1.66 -10.77 3.78
C TYR A 85 -1.56 -12.15 4.39
N GLY A 86 -2.16 -13.15 3.72
CA GLY A 86 -2.19 -14.52 4.21
C GLY A 86 -3.57 -14.90 4.72
N VAL A 87 -3.67 -16.09 5.34
CA VAL A 87 -4.96 -16.66 5.77
C VAL A 87 -5.21 -16.54 7.28
N ASP A 88 -4.22 -16.12 8.04
CA ASP A 88 -4.34 -15.98 9.50
C ASP A 88 -4.88 -14.60 9.84
N ASP A 89 -5.88 -14.51 10.69
CA ASP A 89 -6.50 -13.24 11.10
C ASP A 89 -5.50 -12.31 11.80
N ASN A 90 -4.43 -12.87 12.36
CA ASN A 90 -3.40 -12.07 13.02
C ASN A 90 -2.35 -11.51 12.04
N TRP A 91 -2.40 -11.90 10.78
CA TRP A 91 -1.45 -11.46 9.76
C TRP A 91 -1.92 -10.16 9.12
N HIS A 92 -1.87 -9.10 9.90
CA HIS A 92 -2.25 -7.77 9.44
C HIS A 92 -1.49 -6.69 10.20
N ASP A 93 -1.49 -5.49 9.63
CA ASP A 93 -1.00 -4.27 10.28
C ASP A 93 -2.05 -3.18 10.12
N ILE A 94 -2.15 -2.33 11.12
CA ILE A 94 -3.07 -1.17 11.10
C ILE A 94 -2.22 0.09 11.17
N ILE A 95 -2.48 1.03 10.28
CA ILE A 95 -1.75 2.30 10.23
C ILE A 95 -2.72 3.49 10.16
N THR A 96 -2.21 4.66 10.50
CA THR A 96 -2.96 5.92 10.38
C THR A 96 -2.91 6.42 8.94
N PHE A 97 -3.72 7.42 8.62
CA PHE A 97 -3.68 8.04 7.29
C PHE A 97 -2.34 8.74 7.03
N ASP A 98 -1.74 9.34 8.04
CA ASP A 98 -0.41 9.95 7.90
C ASP A 98 0.64 8.89 7.55
N GLU A 99 0.61 7.76 8.26
CA GLU A 99 1.50 6.64 7.96
C GLU A 99 1.25 6.10 6.55
N LEU A 100 -0.02 5.97 6.17
CA LEU A 100 -0.37 5.52 4.82
C LEU A 100 0.30 6.38 3.76
N CYS A 101 0.24 7.70 3.91
CA CYS A 101 0.85 8.61 2.94
C CYS A 101 2.37 8.46 2.90
N ASN A 102 3.01 8.19 4.03
CA ASN A 102 4.45 7.93 4.08
C ASN A 102 4.81 6.65 3.33
N TYR A 103 4.05 5.57 3.54
CA TYR A 103 4.26 4.33 2.80
C TYR A 103 4.01 4.50 1.31
N LEU A 104 2.94 5.20 0.94
CA LEU A 104 2.63 5.43 -0.47
C LEU A 104 3.69 6.27 -1.16
N GLN A 105 4.28 7.24 -0.45
CA GLN A 105 5.37 8.04 -1.02
C GLN A 105 6.52 7.14 -1.47
N ILE A 106 6.95 6.22 -0.62
CA ILE A 106 8.06 5.33 -0.91
C ILE A 106 7.75 4.40 -2.08
N VAL A 107 6.58 3.75 -2.06
CA VAL A 107 6.23 2.81 -3.14
C VAL A 107 6.02 3.53 -4.46
N CYS A 108 5.43 4.73 -4.44
CA CYS A 108 5.26 5.53 -5.66
C CYS A 108 6.61 5.94 -6.25
N ASP A 109 7.53 6.42 -5.41
CA ASP A 109 8.86 6.81 -5.87
C ASP A 109 9.59 5.62 -6.49
N PHE A 110 9.49 4.46 -5.87
CA PHE A 110 10.10 3.24 -6.41
C PHE A 110 9.47 2.86 -7.74
N TYR A 111 8.14 2.90 -7.82
CA TYR A 111 7.42 2.51 -9.02
C TYR A 111 7.80 3.39 -10.23
N VAL A 112 7.85 4.72 -10.04
CA VAL A 112 8.14 5.62 -11.15
C VAL A 112 9.58 5.49 -11.64
N GLU A 113 10.51 5.03 -10.81
CA GLU A 113 11.88 4.76 -11.24
C GLU A 113 11.92 3.67 -12.31
N LYS A 114 10.96 2.75 -12.28
CA LYS A 114 10.84 1.64 -13.23
C LYS A 114 9.83 1.93 -14.34
N HIS A 115 8.99 2.94 -14.17
CA HIS A 115 7.89 3.26 -15.08
C HIS A 115 7.82 4.77 -15.28
N ASN A 116 8.88 5.34 -15.85
CA ASN A 116 9.00 6.79 -16.06
C ASN A 116 7.82 7.39 -16.82
N GLU A 117 7.26 6.64 -17.75
CA GLU A 117 6.14 7.10 -18.57
C GLU A 117 4.85 7.30 -17.75
N GLU A 118 4.78 6.72 -16.58
CA GLU A 118 3.62 6.84 -15.69
C GLU A 118 3.85 7.81 -14.53
N ALA A 119 5.02 8.44 -14.48
CA ALA A 119 5.40 9.29 -13.34
C ALA A 119 4.39 10.38 -13.05
N GLU A 120 3.91 11.08 -14.08
CA GLU A 120 2.96 12.19 -13.91
C GLU A 120 1.64 11.72 -13.30
N VAL A 121 1.11 10.60 -13.79
CA VAL A 121 -0.15 10.04 -13.29
C VAL A 121 0.01 9.60 -11.83
N VAL A 122 1.11 8.91 -11.53
CA VAL A 122 1.37 8.41 -10.18
C VAL A 122 1.50 9.58 -9.20
N GLN A 123 2.26 10.61 -9.56
CA GLN A 123 2.45 11.76 -8.68
C GLN A 123 1.13 12.52 -8.46
N ARG A 124 0.28 12.58 -9.49
CA ARG A 124 -1.03 13.22 -9.36
C ARG A 124 -1.92 12.49 -8.37
N TYR A 125 -1.97 11.15 -8.45
CA TYR A 125 -2.73 10.36 -7.49
C TYR A 125 -2.19 10.52 -6.07
N LEU A 126 -0.87 10.46 -5.92
CA LEU A 126 -0.26 10.63 -4.59
C LEU A 126 -0.63 11.99 -3.99
N GLN A 127 -0.56 13.05 -4.80
CA GLN A 127 -0.93 14.39 -4.35
C GLN A 127 -2.40 14.47 -3.93
N LYS A 128 -3.29 13.89 -4.72
CA LYS A 128 -4.72 13.86 -4.39
C LYS A 128 -4.99 13.11 -3.10
N ILE A 129 -4.29 12.01 -2.87
CA ILE A 129 -4.45 11.22 -1.64
C ILE A 129 -3.97 12.03 -0.44
N LYS A 130 -2.82 12.68 -0.55
CA LYS A 130 -2.31 13.54 0.51
C LYS A 130 -3.26 14.69 0.84
N GLU A 131 -3.83 15.32 -0.18
CA GLU A 131 -4.80 16.40 0.00
C GLU A 131 -6.06 15.90 0.68
N LYS A 132 -6.53 14.72 0.28
CA LYS A 132 -7.72 14.11 0.88
C LYS A 132 -7.56 13.93 2.39
N TYR A 133 -6.39 13.51 2.82
CA TYR A 133 -6.10 13.29 4.24
C TYR A 133 -5.44 14.49 4.91
N LYS A 134 -5.25 15.57 4.18
CA LYS A 134 -4.63 16.81 4.68
C LYS A 134 -3.24 16.58 5.26
N VAL A 135 -2.48 15.71 4.61
CA VAL A 135 -1.11 15.43 4.99
C VAL A 135 -0.19 16.45 4.30
N LYS A 136 0.65 17.07 5.08
CA LYS A 136 1.57 18.10 4.59
C LYS A 136 2.90 17.54 4.11
#